data_24ef11c2a29be2c876538fe8b5964e9f
#
_entry.id   24ef11c2a29be2c876538fe8b5964e9f
#
_cell.length_a   1.000
_cell.length_b   1.000
_cell.length_c   1.000
_cell.angle_alpha   90.00
_cell.angle_beta   90.00
_cell.angle_gamma   90.00
#
_symmetry.space_group_name_H-M   'P 1'
#
loop_
_entity.id
_entity.type
_entity.pdbx_description
1 polymer ?
#
loop_
_entity_poly.entity_id
_entity_poly.type
_entity_poly.pdbx_seq_one_letter_code
_entity_poly.pdbx_strand_id
1 'polypeptide(L)'
;ELEKFTKDLNINKSIVENKIQVQQETVNQLKNVDQKEKVVTPPDVKNKIEELKITNFADLIKLCEDKKELKIKYELENNLRLVSFKDRKIEFSFSSKLEKTFVKELSNKLQEWTDKRWIIALSKESGLPTVKEQKKNLQEDLFRKESESSFSKKVKEIFSDAELLKVEKDSKND
;
A
#
# COMPACT_ATOMS: atom_id res chain seq x y z
N GLU A 1 54.80 24.51 7.55
CA GLU A 1 53.64 23.57 7.33
C GLU A 1 52.94 23.18 8.65
N LEU A 2 53.66 23.08 9.77
CA LEU A 2 53.09 22.74 11.09
C LEU A 2 52.20 23.85 11.70
N GLU A 3 52.44 25.11 11.38
CA GLU A 3 51.63 26.23 11.87
C GLU A 3 50.24 26.35 11.24
N LYS A 4 50.03 25.79 10.02
CA LYS A 4 48.69 25.72 9.41
C LYS A 4 47.80 24.69 10.08
N PHE A 5 48.35 23.53 10.48
CA PHE A 5 47.60 22.45 11.16
C PHE A 5 47.08 22.85 12.54
N THR A 6 47.81 23.72 13.27
CA THR A 6 47.36 24.17 14.59
C THR A 6 46.23 25.19 14.54
N LYS A 7 46.11 25.97 13.46
CA LYS A 7 44.98 26.92 13.26
C LYS A 7 43.68 26.20 12.98
N ASP A 8 43.70 25.15 12.16
CA ASP A 8 42.50 24.37 11.81
C ASP A 8 41.94 23.58 13.01
N LEU A 9 42.81 23.10 13.91
CA LEU A 9 42.39 22.44 15.15
C LEU A 9 41.73 23.38 16.16
N ASN A 10 42.16 24.65 16.18
CA ASN A 10 41.60 25.65 17.11
C ASN A 10 40.24 26.17 16.65
N ILE A 11 39.98 26.24 15.35
CA ILE A 11 38.68 26.59 14.78
C ILE A 11 37.62 25.50 15.07
N ASN A 12 37.99 24.25 14.96
CA ASN A 12 37.08 23.14 15.27
C ASN A 12 36.73 23.06 16.77
N LYS A 13 37.67 23.41 17.67
CA LYS A 13 37.41 23.42 19.11
C LYS A 13 36.42 24.53 19.51
N SER A 14 36.51 25.70 18.92
CA SER A 14 35.59 26.83 19.20
C SER A 14 34.16 26.58 18.67
N ILE A 15 34.02 25.83 17.56
CA ILE A 15 32.71 25.46 17.00
C ILE A 15 32.01 24.41 17.88
N VAL A 16 32.77 23.46 18.45
CA VAL A 16 32.20 22.42 19.33
C VAL A 16 31.78 23.05 20.68
N GLU A 17 32.56 23.93 21.25
CA GLU A 17 32.23 24.63 22.51
C GLU A 17 30.99 25.52 22.37
N ASN A 18 30.85 26.25 21.26
CA ASN A 18 29.64 27.04 20.98
C ASN A 18 28.38 26.18 20.80
N LYS A 19 28.48 24.97 20.18
CA LYS A 19 27.35 24.05 20.05
C LYS A 19 26.90 23.49 21.40
N ILE A 20 27.83 23.23 22.32
CA ILE A 20 27.51 22.70 23.65
C ILE A 20 26.85 23.77 24.53
N GLN A 21 27.29 25.06 24.44
CA GLN A 21 26.67 26.16 25.17
C GLN A 21 25.22 26.44 24.71
N VAL A 22 24.95 26.43 23.40
CA VAL A 22 23.60 26.65 22.85
C VAL A 22 22.62 25.54 23.27
N GLN A 23 23.10 24.31 23.41
CA GLN A 23 22.26 23.21 23.90
C GLN A 23 21.97 23.27 25.41
N GLN A 24 22.91 23.82 26.21
CA GLN A 24 22.71 23.98 27.65
C GLN A 24 21.77 25.14 27.98
N GLU A 25 21.79 26.23 27.22
CA GLU A 25 20.88 27.36 27.40
C GLU A 25 19.42 27.00 27.06
N THR A 26 19.18 26.21 26.02
CA THR A 26 17.83 25.73 25.66
C THR A 26 17.24 24.80 26.71
N VAL A 27 18.06 23.96 27.35
CA VAL A 27 17.58 23.06 28.42
C VAL A 27 17.26 23.80 29.72
N ASN A 28 17.96 24.89 30.01
CA ASN A 28 17.73 25.70 31.21
C ASN A 28 16.50 26.62 31.09
N GLN A 29 16.12 27.06 29.89
CA GLN A 29 14.89 27.84 29.65
C GLN A 29 13.61 27.01 29.80
N LEU A 30 13.67 25.70 29.67
CA LEU A 30 12.51 24.79 29.84
C LEU A 30 12.23 24.42 31.30
N LYS A 31 13.12 24.80 32.24
CA LYS A 31 12.95 24.44 33.68
C LYS A 31 12.23 25.48 34.53
N ASN A 32 11.92 26.67 34.01
CA ASN A 32 11.35 27.78 34.77
C ASN A 32 9.92 28.16 34.38
N VAL A 33 9.11 27.19 33.92
CA VAL A 33 7.65 27.40 33.74
C VAL A 33 6.91 26.62 34.80
N ASP A 34 6.93 27.12 36.03
CA ASP A 34 5.92 26.77 37.02
C ASP A 34 4.63 27.53 36.66
N GLN A 35 3.79 26.96 35.84
CA GLN A 35 2.38 27.33 35.76
C GLN A 35 1.52 26.13 36.12
N LYS A 36 0.89 26.27 37.29
CA LYS A 36 -0.29 25.51 37.67
C LYS A 36 -1.41 25.76 36.65
N GLU A 37 -1.42 25.06 35.57
CA GLU A 37 -2.62 24.87 34.77
C GLU A 37 -3.03 23.41 34.91
N LYS A 38 -4.29 23.23 35.33
CA LYS A 38 -4.98 21.94 35.32
C LYS A 38 -4.71 21.29 33.97
N VAL A 39 -3.88 20.26 33.97
CA VAL A 39 -3.76 19.34 32.84
C VAL A 39 -5.11 18.68 32.67
N VAL A 40 -5.92 19.23 31.79
CA VAL A 40 -6.99 18.50 31.18
C VAL A 40 -6.26 17.50 30.26
N THR A 41 -6.03 16.32 30.75
CA THR A 41 -5.60 15.20 29.94
C THR A 41 -6.60 15.10 28.79
N PRO A 42 -6.17 15.22 27.52
CA PRO A 42 -7.04 14.85 26.43
C PRO A 42 -7.49 13.43 26.68
N PRO A 43 -8.76 13.08 26.43
CA PRO A 43 -9.20 11.72 26.58
C PRO A 43 -8.23 10.86 25.78
N ASP A 44 -7.70 9.83 26.42
CA ASP A 44 -6.95 8.76 25.77
C ASP A 44 -7.75 8.34 24.53
N VAL A 45 -7.41 8.93 23.39
CA VAL A 45 -7.72 8.33 22.12
C VAL A 45 -6.79 7.12 22.09
N LYS A 46 -7.18 6.08 22.82
CA LYS A 46 -6.80 4.72 22.48
C LYS A 46 -7.30 4.59 21.05
N ASN A 47 -6.46 4.98 20.08
CA ASN A 47 -6.56 4.45 18.76
C ASN A 47 -6.62 2.94 18.95
N LYS A 48 -7.84 2.44 18.96
CA LYS A 48 -8.13 1.04 18.75
C LYS A 48 -7.51 0.80 17.39
N ILE A 49 -6.23 0.39 17.38
CA ILE A 49 -5.58 -0.15 16.21
C ILE A 49 -6.43 -1.38 15.93
N GLU A 50 -7.46 -1.20 15.12
CA GLU A 50 -8.18 -2.32 14.56
C GLU A 50 -7.11 -3.11 13.85
N GLU A 51 -6.80 -4.26 14.43
CA GLU A 51 -5.77 -5.15 13.91
C GLU A 51 -6.13 -5.45 12.47
N LEU A 52 -5.41 -4.83 11.53
CA LEU A 52 -5.65 -4.97 10.10
C LEU A 52 -5.49 -6.44 9.74
N LYS A 53 -6.59 -7.16 9.73
CA LYS A 53 -6.63 -8.58 9.36
C LYS A 53 -6.70 -8.67 7.85
N ILE A 54 -5.58 -9.00 7.23
CA ILE A 54 -5.52 -9.33 5.81
C ILE A 54 -5.78 -10.83 5.71
N THR A 55 -6.99 -11.21 5.35
CA THR A 55 -7.43 -12.62 5.29
C THR A 55 -7.33 -13.21 3.90
N ASN A 56 -7.38 -12.37 2.89
CA ASN A 56 -7.37 -12.79 1.47
C ASN A 56 -6.63 -11.77 0.58
N PHE A 57 -6.45 -12.13 -0.67
CA PHE A 57 -5.73 -11.31 -1.64
C PHE A 57 -6.46 -10.00 -1.99
N ALA A 58 -7.78 -10.01 -1.96
CA ALA A 58 -8.57 -8.80 -2.22
C ALA A 58 -8.40 -7.76 -1.09
N ASP A 59 -8.32 -8.22 0.19
CA ASP A 59 -8.04 -7.36 1.33
C ASP A 59 -6.67 -6.67 1.19
N LEU A 60 -5.67 -7.41 0.69
CA LEU A 60 -4.34 -6.88 0.43
C LEU A 60 -4.38 -5.76 -0.62
N ILE A 61 -5.09 -5.97 -1.73
CA ILE A 61 -5.24 -4.98 -2.81
C ILE A 61 -5.95 -3.73 -2.27
N LYS A 62 -7.03 -3.91 -1.50
CA LYS A 62 -7.78 -2.82 -0.87
C LYS A 62 -6.90 -2.05 0.11
N LEU A 63 -6.10 -2.73 0.92
CA LEU A 63 -5.16 -2.09 1.83
C LEU A 63 -4.12 -1.23 1.08
N CYS A 64 -3.60 -1.71 -0.06
CA CYS A 64 -2.71 -0.91 -0.90
C CYS A 64 -3.40 0.36 -1.42
N GLU A 65 -4.69 0.29 -1.74
CA GLU A 65 -5.50 1.44 -2.15
C GLU A 65 -5.69 2.44 -1.00
N ASP A 66 -6.09 1.96 0.17
CA ASP A 66 -6.30 2.77 1.38
C ASP A 66 -4.99 3.47 1.81
N LYS A 67 -3.85 2.80 1.65
CA LYS A 67 -2.52 3.34 1.93
C LYS A 67 -1.92 4.16 0.78
N LYS A 68 -2.64 4.30 -0.35
CA LYS A 68 -2.22 5.04 -1.55
C LYS A 68 -0.95 4.49 -2.22
N GLU A 69 -0.65 3.22 -2.00
CA GLU A 69 0.48 2.53 -2.63
C GLU A 69 0.09 1.99 -4.01
N LEU A 70 -0.15 2.91 -4.92
CA LEU A 70 -0.69 2.60 -6.26
C LEU A 70 0.27 1.75 -7.11
N LYS A 71 1.59 1.93 -6.93
CA LYS A 71 2.60 1.10 -7.63
C LYS A 71 2.48 -0.37 -7.23
N ILE A 72 2.41 -0.64 -5.92
CA ILE A 72 2.28 -2.00 -5.39
C ILE A 72 0.93 -2.60 -5.84
N LYS A 73 -0.16 -1.84 -5.73
CA LYS A 73 -1.48 -2.26 -6.22
C LYS A 73 -1.44 -2.64 -7.70
N TYR A 74 -0.83 -1.81 -8.53
CA TYR A 74 -0.71 -2.07 -9.97
C TYR A 74 0.02 -3.39 -10.25
N GLU A 75 1.15 -3.65 -9.60
CA GLU A 75 1.93 -4.89 -9.76
C GLU A 75 1.12 -6.12 -9.32
N LEU A 76 0.43 -6.04 -8.18
CA LEU A 76 -0.44 -7.10 -7.66
C LEU A 76 -1.58 -7.44 -8.62
N GLU A 77 -2.21 -6.44 -9.25
CA GLU A 77 -3.35 -6.64 -10.15
C GLU A 77 -2.96 -7.12 -11.54
N ASN A 78 -1.79 -6.69 -12.07
CA ASN A 78 -1.44 -6.88 -13.48
C ASN A 78 -0.38 -7.95 -13.73
N ASN A 79 0.62 -8.08 -12.84
CA ASN A 79 1.83 -8.85 -13.11
C ASN A 79 1.98 -10.10 -12.23
N LEU A 80 1.15 -10.24 -11.19
CA LEU A 80 1.21 -11.34 -10.25
C LEU A 80 0.00 -12.25 -10.36
N ARG A 81 0.26 -13.54 -10.30
CA ARG A 81 -0.75 -14.61 -10.25
C ARG A 81 -0.69 -15.28 -8.89
N LEU A 82 -1.77 -15.26 -8.16
CA LEU A 82 -1.84 -15.87 -6.84
C LEU A 82 -1.78 -17.40 -6.94
N VAL A 83 -0.83 -18.01 -6.24
CA VAL A 83 -0.72 -19.46 -6.08
C VAL A 83 -1.33 -19.89 -4.74
N SER A 84 -0.93 -19.24 -3.65
CA SER A 84 -1.41 -19.53 -2.31
C SER A 84 -1.46 -18.30 -1.44
N PHE A 85 -2.51 -18.19 -0.62
CA PHE A 85 -2.65 -17.15 0.39
C PHE A 85 -2.98 -17.83 1.72
N LYS A 86 -2.08 -17.69 2.68
CA LYS A 86 -2.22 -18.22 4.05
C LYS A 86 -1.91 -17.12 5.05
N ASP A 87 -2.16 -17.38 6.34
CA ASP A 87 -1.81 -16.41 7.37
C ASP A 87 -0.32 -16.02 7.28
N ARG A 88 -0.08 -14.76 6.97
CA ARG A 88 1.25 -14.15 6.83
C ARG A 88 2.21 -14.80 5.80
N LYS A 89 1.67 -15.65 4.93
CA LYS A 89 2.43 -16.25 3.83
C LYS A 89 1.67 -16.09 2.52
N ILE A 90 2.32 -15.47 1.56
CA ILE A 90 1.76 -15.28 0.22
C ILE A 90 2.71 -15.90 -0.79
N GLU A 91 2.16 -16.67 -1.70
CA GLU A 91 2.91 -17.30 -2.77
C GLU A 91 2.34 -16.87 -4.11
N PHE A 92 3.21 -16.29 -4.93
CA PHE A 92 2.87 -15.77 -6.25
C PHE A 92 3.66 -16.48 -7.35
N SER A 93 3.02 -16.67 -8.47
CA SER A 93 3.67 -16.84 -9.76
C SER A 93 3.73 -15.48 -10.46
N PHE A 94 4.80 -15.20 -11.17
CA PHE A 94 5.02 -13.89 -11.76
C PHE A 94 5.32 -13.97 -13.25
N SER A 95 5.00 -12.89 -13.96
CA SER A 95 5.45 -12.69 -15.33
C SER A 95 6.85 -12.08 -15.34
N SER A 96 7.57 -12.21 -16.47
CA SER A 96 8.93 -11.66 -16.63
C SER A 96 9.06 -10.14 -16.44
N LYS A 97 7.95 -9.43 -16.28
CA LYS A 97 7.88 -7.97 -16.14
C LYS A 97 7.99 -7.47 -14.69
N LEU A 98 7.99 -8.37 -13.69
CA LEU A 98 8.04 -7.97 -12.29
C LEU A 98 9.41 -7.38 -11.93
N GLU A 99 9.42 -6.24 -11.26
CA GLU A 99 10.66 -5.65 -10.73
C GLU A 99 11.28 -6.55 -9.65
N LYS A 100 12.61 -6.69 -9.68
CA LYS A 100 13.35 -7.51 -8.71
C LYS A 100 13.22 -7.02 -7.27
N THR A 101 12.97 -5.74 -7.07
CA THR A 101 12.80 -5.10 -5.75
C THR A 101 11.41 -5.26 -5.16
N PHE A 102 10.41 -5.60 -5.99
CA PHE A 102 9.01 -5.66 -5.61
C PHE A 102 8.73 -6.52 -4.37
N VAL A 103 9.29 -7.73 -4.31
CA VAL A 103 9.08 -8.66 -3.19
C VAL A 103 9.54 -8.04 -1.86
N LYS A 104 10.69 -7.35 -1.90
CA LYS A 104 11.24 -6.66 -0.72
C LYS A 104 10.37 -5.47 -0.32
N GLU A 105 9.96 -4.66 -1.30
CA GLU A 105 9.09 -3.50 -1.07
C GLU A 105 7.74 -3.93 -0.46
N LEU A 106 7.09 -4.94 -1.03
CA LEU A 106 5.84 -5.47 -0.53
C LEU A 106 5.99 -6.03 0.90
N SER A 107 7.06 -6.80 1.16
CA SER A 107 7.31 -7.35 2.50
C SER A 107 7.51 -6.25 3.55
N ASN A 108 8.27 -5.21 3.22
CA ASN A 108 8.51 -4.08 4.11
C ASN A 108 7.21 -3.30 4.40
N LYS A 109 6.40 -3.05 3.37
CA LYS A 109 5.11 -2.36 3.51
C LYS A 109 4.12 -3.16 4.33
N LEU A 110 4.02 -4.46 4.11
CA LEU A 110 3.17 -5.33 4.91
C LEU A 110 3.59 -5.36 6.38
N GLN A 111 4.89 -5.37 6.66
CA GLN A 111 5.40 -5.27 8.03
C GLN A 111 5.08 -3.91 8.65
N GLU A 112 5.23 -2.81 7.90
CA GLU A 112 4.89 -1.45 8.34
C GLU A 112 3.40 -1.31 8.69
N TRP A 113 2.50 -1.90 7.89
CA TRP A 113 1.06 -1.75 8.05
C TRP A 113 0.45 -2.67 9.10
N THR A 114 1.00 -3.89 9.24
CA THR A 114 0.42 -4.93 10.11
C THR A 114 1.24 -5.18 11.38
N ASP A 115 2.42 -4.55 11.50
CA ASP A 115 3.42 -4.80 12.54
C ASP A 115 3.81 -6.30 12.67
N LYS A 116 3.57 -7.05 11.59
CA LYS A 116 3.84 -8.49 11.50
C LYS A 116 4.71 -8.80 10.29
N ARG A 117 5.62 -9.76 10.48
CA ARG A 117 6.46 -10.24 9.37
C ARG A 117 5.66 -11.11 8.42
N TRP A 118 5.69 -10.77 7.14
CA TRP A 118 5.08 -11.53 6.06
C TRP A 118 6.14 -12.26 5.23
N ILE A 119 5.82 -13.49 4.85
CA ILE A 119 6.66 -14.31 3.96
C ILE A 119 6.07 -14.25 2.57
N ILE A 120 6.85 -13.75 1.62
CA ILE A 120 6.46 -13.68 0.21
C ILE A 120 7.37 -14.63 -0.55
N ALA A 121 6.79 -15.64 -1.15
CA ALA A 121 7.48 -16.63 -1.96
C ALA A 121 7.09 -16.49 -3.44
N LEU A 122 8.07 -16.68 -4.31
CA LEU A 122 7.85 -16.75 -5.74
C LEU A 122 7.87 -18.21 -6.18
N SER A 123 6.80 -18.65 -6.83
CA SER A 123 6.62 -20.01 -7.34
C SER A 123 6.80 -20.06 -8.86
N LYS A 124 7.21 -21.20 -9.35
CA LYS A 124 7.18 -21.53 -10.80
C LYS A 124 5.85 -22.15 -11.22
N GLU A 125 4.99 -22.47 -10.26
CA GLU A 125 3.67 -23.03 -10.53
C GLU A 125 2.79 -22.00 -11.21
N SER A 126 1.89 -22.49 -12.08
CA SER A 126 0.90 -21.64 -12.71
C SER A 126 -0.14 -21.23 -11.67
N GLY A 127 -0.12 -19.96 -11.25
CA GLY A 127 -1.12 -19.40 -10.34
C GLY A 127 -2.45 -19.09 -11.03
N LEU A 128 -3.43 -18.61 -10.25
CA LEU A 128 -4.69 -18.07 -10.76
C LEU A 128 -4.44 -16.94 -11.75
N PRO A 129 -5.34 -16.68 -12.71
CA PRO A 129 -5.24 -15.52 -13.59
C PRO A 129 -5.07 -14.24 -12.78
N THR A 130 -4.36 -13.26 -13.32
CA THR A 130 -4.19 -11.96 -12.67
C THR A 130 -5.56 -11.32 -12.39
N VAL A 131 -5.64 -10.43 -11.42
CA VAL A 131 -6.90 -9.74 -11.08
C VAL A 131 -7.46 -9.00 -12.30
N LYS A 132 -6.58 -8.41 -13.11
CA LYS A 132 -6.96 -7.77 -14.36
C LYS A 132 -7.54 -8.75 -15.38
N GLU A 133 -6.89 -9.91 -15.56
CA GLU A 133 -7.40 -10.97 -16.43
C GLU A 133 -8.78 -11.49 -15.93
N GLN A 134 -8.93 -11.69 -14.62
CA GLN A 134 -10.20 -12.10 -14.03
C GLN A 134 -11.31 -11.07 -14.26
N LYS A 135 -11.02 -9.78 -14.04
CA LYS A 135 -11.97 -8.69 -14.30
C LYS A 135 -12.37 -8.64 -15.77
N LYS A 136 -11.39 -8.79 -16.68
CA LYS A 136 -11.63 -8.82 -18.12
C LYS A 136 -12.50 -10.01 -18.53
N ASN A 137 -12.17 -11.22 -18.08
CA ASN A 137 -12.94 -12.42 -18.40
C ASN A 137 -14.39 -12.31 -17.87
N LEU A 138 -14.55 -11.80 -16.65
CA LEU A 138 -15.89 -11.55 -16.10
C LEU A 138 -16.70 -10.56 -16.94
N GLN A 139 -16.06 -9.49 -17.39
CA GLN A 139 -16.70 -8.49 -18.26
C GLN A 139 -17.10 -9.09 -19.60
N GLU A 140 -16.24 -9.89 -20.22
CA GLU A 140 -16.52 -10.59 -21.48
C GLU A 140 -17.65 -11.60 -21.32
N ASP A 141 -17.69 -12.36 -20.22
CA ASP A 141 -18.77 -13.28 -19.93
C ASP A 141 -20.11 -12.58 -19.73
N LEU A 142 -20.11 -11.46 -19.00
CA LEU A 142 -21.33 -10.65 -18.83
C LEU A 142 -21.81 -10.09 -20.17
N PHE A 143 -20.90 -9.56 -20.97
CA PHE A 143 -21.21 -9.04 -22.30
C PHE A 143 -21.81 -10.13 -23.20
N ARG A 144 -21.22 -11.31 -23.24
CA ARG A 144 -21.71 -12.46 -24.00
C ARG A 144 -23.12 -12.87 -23.55
N LYS A 145 -23.33 -13.03 -22.23
CA LYS A 145 -24.63 -13.39 -21.67
C LYS A 145 -25.71 -12.39 -22.03
N GLU A 146 -25.38 -11.08 -21.92
CA GLU A 146 -26.33 -10.03 -22.24
C GLU A 146 -26.60 -9.92 -23.73
N SER A 147 -25.59 -10.10 -24.58
CA SER A 147 -25.77 -10.10 -26.04
C SER A 147 -26.67 -11.24 -26.53
N GLU A 148 -26.67 -12.36 -25.82
CA GLU A 148 -27.49 -13.54 -26.11
C GLU A 148 -28.87 -13.53 -25.41
N SER A 149 -29.10 -12.50 -24.55
CA SER A 149 -30.36 -12.37 -23.81
C SER A 149 -31.55 -12.19 -24.74
N SER A 150 -32.74 -12.63 -24.29
CA SER A 150 -33.99 -12.47 -25.04
C SER A 150 -34.29 -10.97 -25.30
N PHE A 151 -33.89 -10.09 -24.39
CA PHE A 151 -34.04 -8.65 -24.54
C PHE A 151 -33.15 -8.11 -25.67
N SER A 152 -31.86 -8.43 -25.66
CA SER A 152 -30.91 -7.98 -26.70
C SER A 152 -31.31 -8.50 -28.09
N LYS A 153 -31.83 -9.73 -28.19
CA LYS A 153 -32.34 -10.31 -29.45
C LYS A 153 -33.53 -9.50 -29.96
N LYS A 154 -34.52 -9.20 -29.10
CA LYS A 154 -35.70 -8.39 -29.48
C LYS A 154 -35.32 -6.97 -29.91
N VAL A 155 -34.34 -6.37 -29.20
CA VAL A 155 -33.84 -5.04 -29.58
C VAL A 155 -33.26 -5.07 -31.00
N LYS A 156 -32.43 -6.07 -31.32
CA LYS A 156 -31.84 -6.23 -32.65
C LYS A 156 -32.85 -6.56 -33.75
N GLU A 157 -33.95 -7.23 -33.43
CA GLU A 157 -35.05 -7.48 -34.37
C GLU A 157 -35.77 -6.20 -34.76
N ILE A 158 -35.92 -5.26 -33.80
CA ILE A 158 -36.59 -3.99 -34.03
C ILE A 158 -35.63 -2.93 -34.62
N PHE A 159 -34.37 -2.94 -34.13
CA PHE A 159 -33.32 -2.00 -34.51
C PHE A 159 -32.12 -2.83 -34.99
N SER A 160 -32.05 -3.04 -36.29
CA SER A 160 -31.01 -3.90 -36.92
C SER A 160 -29.59 -3.39 -36.77
N ASP A 161 -29.41 -2.10 -36.49
CA ASP A 161 -28.16 -1.38 -36.29
C ASP A 161 -27.81 -1.18 -34.81
N ALA A 162 -28.62 -1.71 -33.89
CA ALA A 162 -28.34 -1.62 -32.45
C ALA A 162 -27.14 -2.49 -32.05
N GLU A 163 -26.18 -1.89 -31.36
CA GLU A 163 -25.01 -2.56 -30.81
C GLU A 163 -24.95 -2.44 -29.29
N LEU A 164 -24.60 -3.56 -28.62
CA LEU A 164 -24.34 -3.58 -27.19
C LEU A 164 -22.93 -3.05 -26.95
N LEU A 165 -22.80 -1.88 -26.33
CA LEU A 165 -21.50 -1.23 -26.10
C LEU A 165 -20.86 -1.65 -24.77
N LYS A 166 -21.67 -1.78 -23.69
CA LYS A 166 -21.17 -2.04 -22.34
C LYS A 166 -22.25 -2.69 -21.47
N VAL A 167 -21.83 -3.58 -20.60
CA VAL A 167 -22.69 -4.14 -19.55
C VAL A 167 -22.12 -3.76 -18.18
N GLU A 168 -22.93 -3.17 -17.34
CA GLU A 168 -22.57 -2.84 -15.95
C GLU A 168 -23.50 -3.62 -15.01
N LYS A 169 -22.95 -4.14 -13.92
CA LYS A 169 -23.79 -4.69 -12.85
C LYS A 169 -24.39 -3.54 -12.05
N ASP A 170 -25.69 -3.54 -11.87
CA ASP A 170 -26.32 -2.66 -10.91
C ASP A 170 -25.85 -3.02 -9.48
N SER A 171 -25.11 -2.12 -8.86
CA SER A 171 -24.62 -2.26 -7.48
C SER A 171 -25.69 -1.95 -6.42
N LYS A 172 -26.98 -1.89 -6.81
CA LYS A 172 -28.08 -1.46 -5.93
C LYS A 172 -28.89 -2.59 -5.29
N ASN A 173 -28.54 -3.86 -5.51
CA ASN A 173 -29.27 -5.00 -4.94
C ASN A 173 -28.33 -6.01 -4.30
N ASP A 174 -27.65 -5.62 -3.24
CA ASP A 174 -27.12 -6.53 -2.20
C ASP A 174 -27.34 -5.92 -0.82
#